data_f2dd1e94f3aea1988fe8ea0c025ddc56
#
_entry.id   f2dd1e94f3aea1988fe8ea0c025ddc56
#
_cell.length_a   1.000
_cell.length_b   1.000
_cell.length_c   1.000
_cell.angle_alpha   90.00
_cell.angle_beta   90.00
_cell.angle_gamma   90.00
#
_symmetry.space_group_name_H-M   'P 1'
#
loop_
_entity.id
_entity.type
_entity.pdbx_description
1 polymer ?
#
loop_
_entity_poly.entity_id
_entity_poly.type
_entity_poly.pdbx_seq_one_letter_code
_entity_poly.pdbx_strand_id
1 'polypeptide(L)'
;MPQTYDIQEALTRYFGFSEFRPGQKEVISQIIDGDDVLAVMPTGHGKSLCYQLPALLRQGLTVVISPLVALMKDQVDALARKGFTEATFINSSLSTDEQHQCLAAMKDGVFRLVYIAPERFRSRAFLNSLRATSPSLFVVDEAHCISQWGHDFRPDYLVLSQVIKQIGSPQIAAFTATATPDVRDDIVEHLGAKEMIPYVRSVSRPNLAFRVFNVSDDENKLLWVHRVAKSMDGKGIIYCGKRRITEWLAGFLRKSGILAQPFHAGMSNIDRRKVQEGFIREEGQGRIDVVCATNAFGLGIDKQNVRFVIHYNIPGTVEAYYQEAGRAGRDGNLAACVLLYQYEDKSLQDWFIDSSLLSRQELETVFDVVVESTGVGGFRIVTEDSLENPPNISSHKVRMGLSVLERKGFVHRYPDVWTGISVHVENAQPQDSLDETLLALFAQQSDWSLLKLTHAANVPLGEVVQQLYDMEFRGQVSIRGDGRALMFELLSNSEKLSETTDDTIGLEALRDSRDSKLRSMLDYAATNDCRAMFIQRYF
;
A
#
# COMPACT_ATOMS: atom_id res chain seq x y z
N MET A 1 20.70 -19.12 -26.61
CA MET A 1 19.37 -19.75 -26.76
C MET A 1 18.57 -19.41 -25.53
N PRO A 2 17.28 -19.03 -25.63
CA PRO A 2 16.47 -18.83 -24.43
C PRO A 2 16.43 -20.14 -23.64
N GLN A 3 16.70 -20.05 -22.35
CA GLN A 3 16.57 -21.18 -21.44
C GLN A 3 15.08 -21.57 -21.38
N THR A 4 14.74 -22.74 -21.91
CA THR A 4 13.38 -23.27 -21.83
C THR A 4 13.17 -23.76 -20.40
N TYR A 5 12.44 -23.02 -19.61
CA TYR A 5 12.08 -23.44 -18.24
C TYR A 5 10.83 -24.31 -18.29
N ASP A 6 10.87 -25.48 -17.67
CA ASP A 6 9.64 -26.22 -17.41
C ASP A 6 8.92 -25.62 -16.20
N ILE A 7 8.03 -24.66 -16.49
CA ILE A 7 7.26 -23.94 -15.47
C ILE A 7 6.31 -24.88 -14.72
N GLN A 8 5.87 -25.99 -15.32
CA GLN A 8 4.99 -26.98 -14.68
C GLN A 8 5.76 -27.80 -13.65
N GLU A 9 6.97 -28.25 -13.98
CA GLU A 9 7.85 -28.93 -13.04
C GLU A 9 8.20 -28.00 -11.87
N ALA A 10 8.54 -26.74 -12.17
CA ALA A 10 8.86 -25.74 -11.17
C ALA A 10 7.69 -25.45 -10.22
N LEU A 11 6.45 -25.37 -10.73
CA LEU A 11 5.24 -25.21 -9.92
C LEU A 11 5.12 -26.34 -8.89
N THR A 12 5.29 -27.58 -9.35
CA THR A 12 5.19 -28.76 -8.48
C THR A 12 6.31 -28.80 -7.46
N ARG A 13 7.54 -28.54 -7.91
CA ARG A 13 8.75 -28.61 -7.08
C ARG A 13 8.78 -27.55 -5.98
N TYR A 14 8.49 -26.29 -6.30
CA TYR A 14 8.65 -25.18 -5.36
C TYR A 14 7.37 -24.84 -4.59
N PHE A 15 6.20 -25.06 -5.18
CA PHE A 15 4.93 -24.66 -4.59
C PHE A 15 4.03 -25.83 -4.19
N GLY A 16 4.32 -27.05 -4.67
CA GLY A 16 3.56 -28.25 -4.36
C GLY A 16 2.20 -28.31 -5.07
N PHE A 17 1.99 -27.51 -6.12
CA PHE A 17 0.76 -27.50 -6.89
C PHE A 17 0.91 -28.34 -8.16
N SER A 18 -0.10 -29.16 -8.47
CA SER A 18 -0.12 -30.01 -9.68
C SER A 18 -0.53 -29.24 -10.93
N GLU A 19 -1.28 -28.13 -10.78
CA GLU A 19 -1.85 -27.36 -11.90
C GLU A 19 -1.83 -25.87 -11.61
N PHE A 20 -1.64 -25.07 -12.64
CA PHE A 20 -1.85 -23.63 -12.58
C PHE A 20 -3.36 -23.31 -12.49
N ARG A 21 -3.66 -22.30 -11.71
CA ARG A 21 -4.98 -21.68 -11.83
C ARG A 21 -5.07 -20.98 -13.20
N PRO A 22 -6.29 -20.94 -13.79
CA PRO A 22 -6.47 -20.30 -15.09
C PRO A 22 -5.89 -18.88 -15.11
N GLY A 23 -5.07 -18.56 -16.10
CA GLY A 23 -4.38 -17.29 -16.32
C GLY A 23 -3.01 -17.16 -15.69
N GLN A 24 -2.66 -18.00 -14.73
CA GLN A 24 -1.32 -17.95 -14.11
C GLN A 24 -0.23 -18.35 -15.10
N LYS A 25 -0.46 -19.42 -15.85
CA LYS A 25 0.51 -19.94 -16.82
C LYS A 25 0.84 -18.91 -17.88
N GLU A 26 -0.16 -18.25 -18.43
CA GLU A 26 -0.04 -17.23 -19.46
C GLU A 26 0.79 -16.04 -18.97
N VAL A 27 0.46 -15.48 -17.79
CA VAL A 27 1.19 -14.36 -17.19
C VAL A 27 2.62 -14.74 -16.84
N ILE A 28 2.84 -15.95 -16.29
CA ILE A 28 4.19 -16.45 -15.97
C ILE A 28 5.03 -16.59 -17.25
N SER A 29 4.45 -17.14 -18.33
CA SER A 29 5.17 -17.28 -19.61
C SER A 29 5.57 -15.93 -20.18
N GLN A 30 4.66 -14.95 -20.23
CA GLN A 30 4.97 -13.58 -20.69
C GLN A 30 6.12 -12.95 -19.87
N ILE A 31 6.11 -13.10 -18.53
CA ILE A 31 7.20 -12.59 -17.68
C ILE A 31 8.53 -13.31 -17.99
N ILE A 32 8.50 -14.61 -18.22
CA ILE A 32 9.71 -15.40 -18.56
C ILE A 32 10.23 -15.03 -19.94
N ASP A 33 9.35 -14.76 -20.91
CA ASP A 33 9.68 -14.36 -22.27
C ASP A 33 10.26 -12.93 -22.34
N GLY A 34 10.13 -12.15 -21.26
CA GLY A 34 10.72 -10.81 -21.13
C GLY A 34 9.75 -9.67 -21.41
N ASP A 35 8.47 -9.95 -21.57
CA ASP A 35 7.44 -8.94 -21.85
C ASP A 35 7.07 -8.16 -20.57
N ASP A 36 6.82 -6.87 -20.72
CA ASP A 36 6.18 -6.06 -19.69
C ASP A 36 4.69 -6.44 -19.59
N VAL A 37 4.19 -6.70 -18.38
CA VAL A 37 2.84 -7.25 -18.18
C VAL A 37 2.03 -6.44 -17.16
N LEU A 38 0.79 -6.10 -17.52
CA LEU A 38 -0.23 -5.65 -16.57
C LEU A 38 -1.24 -6.79 -16.34
N ALA A 39 -1.16 -7.46 -15.19
CA ALA A 39 -2.04 -8.56 -14.84
C ALA A 39 -3.18 -8.10 -13.92
N VAL A 40 -4.39 -8.02 -14.47
CA VAL A 40 -5.62 -7.78 -13.71
C VAL A 40 -6.27 -9.13 -13.42
N MET A 41 -6.12 -9.62 -12.19
CA MET A 41 -6.55 -10.95 -11.77
C MET A 41 -7.34 -10.88 -10.46
N PRO A 42 -8.48 -11.57 -10.32
CA PRO A 42 -9.31 -11.51 -9.12
C PRO A 42 -8.55 -11.81 -7.82
N THR A 43 -9.05 -11.29 -6.71
CA THR A 43 -8.54 -11.63 -5.38
C THR A 43 -8.62 -13.14 -5.14
N GLY A 44 -7.56 -13.73 -4.57
CA GLY A 44 -7.50 -15.17 -4.29
C GLY A 44 -7.09 -16.04 -5.48
N HIS A 45 -6.82 -15.48 -6.67
CA HIS A 45 -6.32 -16.25 -7.82
C HIS A 45 -4.81 -16.52 -7.80
N GLY A 46 -4.12 -16.11 -6.72
CA GLY A 46 -2.68 -16.40 -6.56
C GLY A 46 -1.77 -15.53 -7.41
N LYS A 47 -2.06 -14.22 -7.49
CA LYS A 47 -1.20 -13.22 -8.17
C LYS A 47 0.27 -13.33 -7.76
N SER A 48 0.53 -13.54 -6.46
CA SER A 48 1.91 -13.63 -5.96
C SER A 48 2.71 -14.75 -6.61
N LEU A 49 2.08 -15.89 -6.93
CA LEU A 49 2.74 -16.98 -7.66
C LEU A 49 3.26 -16.54 -9.03
N CYS A 50 2.52 -15.63 -9.70
CA CYS A 50 2.86 -15.19 -11.05
C CYS A 50 4.17 -14.42 -11.14
N TYR A 51 4.63 -13.82 -10.06
CA TYR A 51 5.95 -13.18 -10.01
C TYR A 51 6.96 -13.95 -9.15
N GLN A 52 6.51 -14.70 -8.16
CA GLN A 52 7.39 -15.53 -7.33
C GLN A 52 8.03 -16.67 -8.14
N LEU A 53 7.25 -17.39 -8.96
CA LEU A 53 7.78 -18.48 -9.76
C LEU A 53 8.83 -18.00 -10.80
N PRO A 54 8.59 -16.95 -11.59
CA PRO A 54 9.64 -16.36 -12.43
C PRO A 54 10.88 -15.92 -11.64
N ALA A 55 10.73 -15.34 -10.45
CA ALA A 55 11.87 -14.94 -9.62
C ALA A 55 12.77 -16.13 -9.20
N LEU A 56 12.17 -17.32 -9.05
CA LEU A 56 12.92 -18.54 -8.73
C LEU A 56 13.68 -19.11 -9.95
N LEU A 57 13.12 -18.94 -11.14
CA LEU A 57 13.63 -19.54 -12.38
C LEU A 57 14.67 -18.65 -13.06
N ARG A 58 14.44 -17.34 -13.07
CA ARG A 58 15.30 -16.38 -13.77
C ARG A 58 16.54 -16.03 -12.96
N GLN A 59 17.59 -15.64 -13.65
CA GLN A 59 18.77 -15.04 -13.03
C GLN A 59 18.51 -13.56 -12.73
N GLY A 60 19.17 -13.06 -11.69
CA GLY A 60 19.07 -11.66 -11.27
C GLY A 60 18.04 -11.44 -10.16
N LEU A 61 18.00 -10.21 -9.67
CA LEU A 61 17.15 -9.79 -8.58
C LEU A 61 15.74 -9.41 -9.10
N THR A 62 14.73 -9.97 -8.49
CA THR A 62 13.34 -9.51 -8.62
C THR A 62 12.99 -8.58 -7.46
N VAL A 63 12.60 -7.36 -7.77
CA VAL A 63 12.14 -6.36 -6.79
C VAL A 63 10.63 -6.29 -6.84
N VAL A 64 9.97 -6.45 -5.68
CA VAL A 64 8.50 -6.38 -5.55
C VAL A 64 8.13 -5.20 -4.69
N ILE A 65 7.41 -4.26 -5.28
CA ILE A 65 6.85 -3.11 -4.57
C ILE A 65 5.48 -3.51 -4.02
N SER A 66 5.32 -3.40 -2.71
CA SER A 66 4.06 -3.70 -2.05
C SER A 66 3.71 -2.58 -1.06
N PRO A 67 2.42 -2.20 -0.94
CA PRO A 67 2.02 -1.13 -0.03
C PRO A 67 1.87 -1.60 1.42
N LEU A 68 2.12 -2.88 1.71
CA LEU A 68 1.70 -3.55 2.92
C LEU A 68 2.85 -4.22 3.64
N VAL A 69 3.39 -3.52 4.64
CA VAL A 69 4.51 -3.98 5.49
C VAL A 69 4.26 -5.37 6.09
N ALA A 70 3.06 -5.62 6.63
CA ALA A 70 2.71 -6.91 7.22
C ALA A 70 2.67 -8.04 6.17
N LEU A 71 2.14 -7.76 4.97
CA LEU A 71 2.05 -8.75 3.90
C LEU A 71 3.43 -9.16 3.38
N MET A 72 4.38 -8.24 3.31
CA MET A 72 5.76 -8.55 2.87
C MET A 72 6.37 -9.65 3.73
N LYS A 73 6.29 -9.49 5.06
CA LYS A 73 6.79 -10.49 6.00
C LYS A 73 6.09 -11.84 5.82
N ASP A 74 4.77 -11.84 5.73
CA ASP A 74 3.99 -13.08 5.56
C ASP A 74 4.36 -13.81 4.26
N GLN A 75 4.62 -13.08 3.16
CA GLN A 75 5.07 -13.64 1.89
C GLN A 75 6.46 -14.27 2.01
N VAL A 76 7.41 -13.58 2.64
CA VAL A 76 8.77 -14.09 2.87
C VAL A 76 8.74 -15.33 3.77
N ASP A 77 8.00 -15.27 4.89
CA ASP A 77 7.85 -16.40 5.81
C ASP A 77 7.19 -17.61 5.12
N ALA A 78 6.22 -17.37 4.22
CA ALA A 78 5.55 -18.42 3.45
C ALA A 78 6.52 -19.09 2.45
N LEU A 79 7.38 -18.33 1.80
CA LEU A 79 8.43 -18.85 0.91
C LEU A 79 9.48 -19.63 1.69
N ALA A 80 9.94 -19.12 2.84
CA ALA A 80 10.90 -19.79 3.70
C ALA A 80 10.38 -21.16 4.20
N ARG A 81 9.10 -21.25 4.57
CA ARG A 81 8.44 -22.54 4.94
C ARG A 81 8.43 -23.57 3.80
N LYS A 82 8.52 -23.11 2.55
CA LYS A 82 8.63 -23.97 1.36
C LYS A 82 10.09 -24.28 0.97
N GLY A 83 11.05 -23.87 1.80
CA GLY A 83 12.48 -24.10 1.59
C GLY A 83 13.16 -23.04 0.72
N PHE A 84 12.45 -21.95 0.35
CA PHE A 84 13.04 -20.85 -0.40
C PHE A 84 13.47 -19.72 0.56
N THR A 85 14.77 -19.67 0.85
CA THR A 85 15.38 -18.72 1.79
C THR A 85 16.01 -17.49 1.11
N GLU A 86 16.00 -17.44 -0.22
CA GLU A 86 16.57 -16.36 -1.04
C GLU A 86 15.56 -15.19 -1.23
N ALA A 87 14.61 -15.05 -0.31
CA ALA A 87 13.66 -13.95 -0.28
C ALA A 87 13.81 -13.12 1.00
N THR A 88 13.70 -11.81 0.87
CA THR A 88 13.70 -10.88 2.02
C THR A 88 12.77 -9.70 1.79
N PHE A 89 12.67 -8.80 2.77
CA PHE A 89 11.93 -7.55 2.65
C PHE A 89 12.70 -6.38 3.25
N ILE A 90 12.46 -5.17 2.75
CA ILE A 90 13.01 -3.93 3.29
C ILE A 90 11.88 -2.93 3.48
N ASN A 91 11.55 -2.63 4.72
CA ASN A 91 10.49 -1.70 5.11
C ASN A 91 10.81 -1.00 6.45
N SER A 92 9.88 -0.22 6.96
CA SER A 92 10.05 0.56 8.20
C SER A 92 10.09 -0.26 9.49
N SER A 93 9.84 -1.57 9.43
CA SER A 93 9.90 -2.44 10.62
C SER A 93 11.31 -2.95 10.93
N LEU A 94 12.25 -2.84 9.97
CA LEU A 94 13.63 -3.24 10.17
C LEU A 94 14.42 -2.12 10.84
N SER A 95 15.31 -2.49 11.76
CA SER A 95 16.32 -1.60 12.30
C SER A 95 17.32 -1.16 11.21
N THR A 96 18.07 -0.10 11.44
CA THR A 96 19.09 0.40 10.52
C THR A 96 20.13 -0.70 10.20
N ASP A 97 20.59 -1.44 11.22
CA ASP A 97 21.55 -2.52 11.07
C ASP A 97 21.01 -3.67 10.20
N GLU A 98 19.76 -4.08 10.44
CA GLU A 98 19.11 -5.13 9.63
C GLU A 98 18.96 -4.68 8.18
N GLN A 99 18.65 -3.39 7.95
CA GLN A 99 18.57 -2.84 6.59
C GLN A 99 19.93 -2.88 5.88
N HIS A 100 21.01 -2.49 6.57
CA HIS A 100 22.36 -2.54 6.04
C HIS A 100 22.79 -3.97 5.69
N GLN A 101 22.49 -4.93 6.56
CA GLN A 101 22.77 -6.35 6.30
C GLN A 101 21.99 -6.85 5.08
N CYS A 102 20.71 -6.51 4.96
CA CYS A 102 19.90 -6.87 3.79
C CYS A 102 20.47 -6.27 2.50
N LEU A 103 20.87 -5.00 2.51
CA LEU A 103 21.43 -4.32 1.34
C LEU A 103 22.79 -4.88 0.93
N ALA A 104 23.64 -5.22 1.88
CA ALA A 104 24.92 -5.90 1.62
C ALA A 104 24.67 -7.27 0.96
N ALA A 105 23.80 -8.07 1.55
CA ALA A 105 23.44 -9.39 1.03
C ALA A 105 22.77 -9.32 -0.37
N MET A 106 22.00 -8.26 -0.67
CA MET A 106 21.49 -8.00 -2.01
C MET A 106 22.62 -7.77 -3.03
N LYS A 107 23.63 -6.97 -2.68
CA LYS A 107 24.78 -6.71 -3.55
C LYS A 107 25.57 -7.99 -3.83
N ASP A 108 25.69 -8.87 -2.82
CA ASP A 108 26.38 -10.13 -2.92
C ASP A 108 25.56 -11.21 -3.66
N GLY A 109 24.35 -10.88 -4.13
CA GLY A 109 23.49 -11.78 -4.88
C GLY A 109 22.87 -12.91 -4.05
N VAL A 110 22.78 -12.76 -2.72
CA VAL A 110 22.18 -13.75 -1.81
C VAL A 110 20.68 -13.87 -2.06
N PHE A 111 20.03 -12.76 -2.41
CA PHE A 111 18.58 -12.73 -2.62
C PHE A 111 18.21 -12.74 -4.10
N ARG A 112 17.17 -13.49 -4.42
CA ARG A 112 16.49 -13.48 -5.73
C ARG A 112 15.21 -12.65 -5.74
N LEU A 113 14.60 -12.50 -4.56
CA LEU A 113 13.33 -11.79 -4.40
C LEU A 113 13.38 -10.85 -3.20
N VAL A 114 13.13 -9.57 -3.44
CA VAL A 114 13.10 -8.57 -2.36
C VAL A 114 11.80 -7.77 -2.42
N TYR A 115 11.04 -7.81 -1.34
CA TYR A 115 9.88 -6.93 -1.16
C TYR A 115 10.31 -5.59 -0.60
N ILE A 116 9.88 -4.50 -1.22
CA ILE A 116 10.26 -3.14 -0.85
C ILE A 116 9.02 -2.28 -0.63
N ALA A 117 9.00 -1.55 0.47
CA ALA A 117 8.00 -0.52 0.71
C ALA A 117 8.32 0.74 -0.11
N PRO A 118 7.33 1.33 -0.82
CA PRO A 118 7.57 2.39 -1.80
C PRO A 118 8.21 3.65 -1.21
N GLU A 119 8.00 3.95 0.06
CA GLU A 119 8.62 5.08 0.76
C GLU A 119 10.16 4.98 0.84
N ARG A 120 10.74 3.79 0.65
CA ARG A 120 12.21 3.60 0.64
C ARG A 120 12.89 4.25 -0.55
N PHE A 121 12.18 4.41 -1.65
CA PHE A 121 12.73 5.04 -2.85
C PHE A 121 12.99 6.54 -2.72
N ARG A 122 12.55 7.16 -1.64
CA ARG A 122 12.93 8.55 -1.31
C ARG A 122 14.39 8.66 -0.87
N SER A 123 15.04 7.57 -0.44
CA SER A 123 16.46 7.53 -0.08
C SER A 123 17.35 7.33 -1.30
N ARG A 124 18.23 8.30 -1.57
CA ARG A 124 19.19 8.25 -2.67
C ARG A 124 20.21 7.12 -2.47
N ALA A 125 20.68 6.92 -1.24
CA ALA A 125 21.60 5.85 -0.89
C ALA A 125 21.00 4.47 -1.19
N PHE A 126 19.73 4.28 -0.82
CA PHE A 126 18.97 3.08 -1.12
C PHE A 126 18.85 2.84 -2.63
N LEU A 127 18.48 3.87 -3.41
CA LEU A 127 18.39 3.79 -4.87
C LEU A 127 19.73 3.45 -5.52
N ASN A 128 20.82 4.07 -5.08
CA ASN A 128 22.17 3.77 -5.58
C ASN A 128 22.56 2.31 -5.33
N SER A 129 22.21 1.78 -4.16
CA SER A 129 22.46 0.38 -3.82
C SER A 129 21.61 -0.57 -4.65
N LEU A 130 20.34 -0.25 -4.84
CA LEU A 130 19.46 -1.04 -5.68
C LEU A 130 19.93 -1.02 -7.15
N ARG A 131 20.34 0.13 -7.66
CA ARG A 131 20.93 0.26 -9.01
C ARG A 131 22.15 -0.66 -9.18
N ALA A 132 23.01 -0.74 -8.18
CA ALA A 132 24.21 -1.57 -8.22
C ALA A 132 23.90 -3.07 -8.33
N THR A 133 22.72 -3.54 -7.91
CA THR A 133 22.27 -4.93 -8.05
C THR A 133 21.75 -5.27 -9.44
N SER A 134 21.51 -4.26 -10.31
CA SER A 134 20.94 -4.44 -11.65
C SER A 134 19.71 -5.35 -11.65
N PRO A 135 18.58 -4.94 -11.04
CA PRO A 135 17.38 -5.78 -10.97
C PRO A 135 16.93 -6.22 -12.35
N SER A 136 16.54 -7.49 -12.50
CA SER A 136 16.08 -8.05 -13.77
C SER A 136 14.56 -7.93 -13.96
N LEU A 137 13.80 -7.85 -12.86
CA LEU A 137 12.35 -7.74 -12.86
C LEU A 137 11.89 -6.76 -11.77
N PHE A 138 11.05 -5.82 -12.13
CA PHE A 138 10.41 -4.87 -11.23
C PHE A 138 8.91 -5.13 -11.17
N VAL A 139 8.45 -5.64 -10.05
CA VAL A 139 7.06 -6.02 -9.82
C VAL A 139 6.36 -4.92 -9.02
N VAL A 140 5.19 -4.49 -9.47
CA VAL A 140 4.32 -3.57 -8.76
C VAL A 140 3.08 -4.31 -8.31
N ASP A 141 3.05 -4.70 -7.04
CA ASP A 141 1.86 -5.33 -6.44
C ASP A 141 0.87 -4.24 -6.00
N GLU A 142 -0.43 -4.58 -6.06
CA GLU A 142 -1.54 -3.64 -5.88
C GLU A 142 -1.37 -2.36 -6.73
N ALA A 143 -1.06 -2.53 -8.02
CA ALA A 143 -0.73 -1.46 -8.95
C ALA A 143 -1.81 -0.37 -9.08
N HIS A 144 -3.07 -0.67 -8.71
CA HIS A 144 -4.13 0.33 -8.63
C HIS A 144 -3.82 1.48 -7.66
N CYS A 145 -2.85 1.28 -6.73
CA CYS A 145 -2.37 2.35 -5.84
C CYS A 145 -1.63 3.48 -6.58
N ILE A 146 -1.19 3.27 -7.81
CA ILE A 146 -0.58 4.31 -8.67
C ILE A 146 -1.62 5.35 -9.06
N SER A 147 -2.82 4.89 -9.40
CA SER A 147 -3.86 5.72 -9.98
C SER A 147 -4.60 6.52 -8.91
N GLN A 148 -4.70 7.84 -9.12
CA GLN A 148 -5.55 8.70 -8.30
C GLN A 148 -7.04 8.37 -8.46
N TRP A 149 -7.40 7.74 -9.56
CA TRP A 149 -8.72 7.22 -9.86
C TRP A 149 -8.94 5.83 -9.24
N GLY A 150 -7.89 5.22 -8.66
CA GLY A 150 -7.96 4.01 -7.87
C GLY A 150 -8.73 4.23 -6.56
N HIS A 151 -9.16 3.16 -5.94
CA HIS A 151 -9.88 3.21 -4.65
C HIS A 151 -8.94 3.33 -3.44
N ASP A 152 -7.63 3.04 -3.60
CA ASP A 152 -6.58 3.13 -2.56
C ASP A 152 -5.32 3.81 -3.14
N PHE A 153 -5.48 5.05 -3.58
CA PHE A 153 -4.37 5.85 -4.10
C PHE A 153 -3.28 6.08 -3.05
N ARG A 154 -2.02 5.85 -3.44
CA ARG A 154 -0.86 6.05 -2.58
C ARG A 154 0.20 6.92 -3.25
N PRO A 155 0.45 8.12 -2.72
CA PRO A 155 1.41 9.06 -3.33
C PRO A 155 2.81 8.51 -3.54
N ASP A 156 3.28 7.62 -2.66
CA ASP A 156 4.61 7.02 -2.77
C ASP A 156 4.77 6.09 -3.99
N TYR A 157 3.67 5.72 -4.65
CA TYR A 157 3.73 4.99 -5.92
C TYR A 157 4.04 5.89 -7.13
N LEU A 158 3.82 7.20 -7.03
CA LEU A 158 4.07 8.15 -8.13
C LEU A 158 5.56 8.25 -8.50
N VAL A 159 6.46 7.97 -7.56
CA VAL A 159 7.91 8.01 -7.82
C VAL A 159 8.42 6.81 -8.62
N LEU A 160 7.61 5.74 -8.79
CA LEU A 160 8.06 4.47 -9.35
C LEU A 160 8.59 4.60 -10.78
N SER A 161 8.01 5.45 -11.62
CA SER A 161 8.51 5.66 -12.98
C SER A 161 9.93 6.24 -13.01
N GLN A 162 10.23 7.15 -12.08
CA GLN A 162 11.58 7.71 -11.95
C GLN A 162 12.55 6.67 -11.39
N VAL A 163 12.11 5.89 -10.41
CA VAL A 163 12.88 4.77 -9.83
C VAL A 163 13.26 3.77 -10.90
N ILE A 164 12.30 3.30 -11.70
CA ILE A 164 12.51 2.35 -12.79
C ILE A 164 13.61 2.84 -13.73
N LYS A 165 13.55 4.11 -14.15
CA LYS A 165 14.60 4.71 -15.02
C LYS A 165 15.97 4.76 -14.32
N GLN A 166 16.01 5.12 -13.05
CA GLN A 166 17.27 5.25 -12.30
C GLN A 166 17.96 3.91 -12.04
N ILE A 167 17.22 2.82 -11.88
CA ILE A 167 17.78 1.48 -11.62
C ILE A 167 18.09 0.69 -12.90
N GLY A 168 17.95 1.30 -14.08
CA GLY A 168 18.34 0.70 -15.35
C GLY A 168 17.20 0.14 -16.20
N SER A 169 15.97 0.56 -15.95
CA SER A 169 14.77 0.16 -16.71
C SER A 169 14.62 -1.37 -16.82
N PRO A 170 14.53 -2.10 -15.69
CA PRO A 170 14.25 -3.53 -15.70
C PRO A 170 12.89 -3.82 -16.32
N GLN A 171 12.65 -5.09 -16.67
CA GLN A 171 11.32 -5.55 -17.07
C GLN A 171 10.28 -5.25 -15.99
N ILE A 172 9.06 -4.87 -16.37
CA ILE A 172 7.99 -4.45 -15.44
C ILE A 172 6.86 -5.48 -15.44
N ALA A 173 6.39 -5.86 -14.25
CA ALA A 173 5.18 -6.65 -14.10
C ALA A 173 4.26 -6.02 -13.03
N ALA A 174 3.14 -5.46 -13.45
CA ALA A 174 2.16 -4.81 -12.59
C ALA A 174 0.98 -5.74 -12.30
N PHE A 175 0.59 -5.85 -11.03
CA PHE A 175 -0.47 -6.75 -10.57
C PHE A 175 -1.53 -5.98 -9.79
N THR A 176 -2.79 -6.23 -10.11
CA THR A 176 -3.92 -5.73 -9.32
C THR A 176 -5.11 -6.69 -9.36
N ALA A 177 -6.00 -6.59 -8.39
CA ALA A 177 -7.27 -7.34 -8.40
C ALA A 177 -8.40 -6.57 -9.08
N THR A 178 -8.32 -5.26 -9.06
CA THR A 178 -9.40 -4.32 -9.40
C THR A 178 -8.83 -3.15 -10.18
N ALA A 179 -9.12 -3.10 -11.46
CA ALA A 179 -8.77 -1.96 -12.31
C ALA A 179 -9.80 -1.80 -13.42
N THR A 180 -10.51 -0.68 -13.42
CA THR A 180 -11.34 -0.25 -14.55
C THR A 180 -10.44 0.10 -15.76
N PRO A 181 -10.98 0.21 -16.98
CA PRO A 181 -10.19 0.63 -18.14
C PRO A 181 -9.34 1.87 -17.88
N ASP A 182 -9.93 2.94 -17.33
CA ASP A 182 -9.24 4.19 -17.02
C ASP A 182 -8.08 4.00 -16.04
N VAL A 183 -8.27 3.15 -15.00
CA VAL A 183 -7.22 2.82 -14.04
C VAL A 183 -6.09 2.02 -14.68
N ARG A 184 -6.40 1.14 -15.65
CA ARG A 184 -5.38 0.38 -16.40
C ARG A 184 -4.51 1.30 -17.25
N ASP A 185 -5.14 2.22 -17.97
CA ASP A 185 -4.44 3.19 -18.81
C ASP A 185 -3.54 4.10 -17.96
N ASP A 186 -4.05 4.56 -16.82
CA ASP A 186 -3.30 5.38 -15.86
C ASP A 186 -2.08 4.63 -15.26
N ILE A 187 -2.22 3.33 -14.96
CA ILE A 187 -1.09 2.49 -14.50
C ILE A 187 0.00 2.40 -15.58
N VAL A 188 -0.37 2.11 -16.81
CA VAL A 188 0.57 1.98 -17.93
C VAL A 188 1.30 3.30 -18.19
N GLU A 189 0.57 4.41 -18.20
CA GLU A 189 1.14 5.76 -18.40
C GLU A 189 2.12 6.11 -17.28
N HIS A 190 1.72 5.95 -16.01
CA HIS A 190 2.56 6.30 -14.86
C HIS A 190 3.80 5.41 -14.71
N LEU A 191 3.75 4.16 -15.11
CA LEU A 191 4.94 3.29 -15.12
C LEU A 191 5.86 3.58 -16.32
N GLY A 192 5.38 4.32 -17.31
CA GLY A 192 6.13 4.60 -18.54
C GLY A 192 6.34 3.39 -19.45
N ALA A 193 5.53 2.35 -19.29
CA ALA A 193 5.64 1.05 -19.95
C ALA A 193 4.63 0.95 -21.12
N LYS A 194 4.84 1.74 -22.19
CA LYS A 194 3.88 1.88 -23.30
C LYS A 194 3.60 0.58 -24.07
N GLU A 195 4.53 -0.37 -24.05
CA GLU A 195 4.41 -1.68 -24.73
C GLU A 195 3.93 -2.79 -23.79
N MET A 196 3.49 -2.43 -22.58
CA MET A 196 3.01 -3.39 -21.58
C MET A 196 1.80 -4.17 -22.10
N ILE A 197 1.88 -5.50 -22.05
CA ILE A 197 0.81 -6.39 -22.46
C ILE A 197 -0.23 -6.50 -21.36
N PRO A 198 -1.48 -6.02 -21.56
CA PRO A 198 -2.51 -6.16 -20.56
C PRO A 198 -3.09 -7.58 -20.56
N TYR A 199 -2.94 -8.30 -19.48
CA TYR A 199 -3.64 -9.55 -19.22
C TYR A 199 -4.81 -9.29 -18.27
N VAL A 200 -6.00 -9.13 -18.83
CA VAL A 200 -7.23 -8.84 -18.07
C VAL A 200 -8.07 -10.09 -18.00
N ARG A 201 -8.16 -10.64 -16.81
CA ARG A 201 -9.04 -11.78 -16.57
C ARG A 201 -10.40 -11.31 -16.05
N SER A 202 -11.45 -12.03 -16.50
CA SER A 202 -12.79 -11.82 -15.94
C SER A 202 -12.76 -11.89 -14.40
N VAL A 203 -13.37 -10.92 -13.79
CA VAL A 203 -13.57 -10.84 -12.33
C VAL A 203 -14.61 -11.85 -11.83
N SER A 204 -15.07 -12.77 -12.67
CA SER A 204 -16.07 -13.78 -12.33
C SER A 204 -15.57 -14.74 -11.24
N ARG A 205 -16.35 -14.88 -10.20
CA ARG A 205 -16.16 -15.82 -9.10
C ARG A 205 -17.44 -16.62 -8.92
N PRO A 206 -17.64 -17.72 -9.68
CA PRO A 206 -18.91 -18.46 -9.72
C PRO A 206 -19.30 -19.11 -8.38
N ASN A 207 -18.33 -19.28 -7.49
CA ASN A 207 -18.54 -19.78 -6.14
C ASN A 207 -19.00 -18.71 -5.13
N LEU A 208 -19.11 -17.44 -5.53
CA LEU A 208 -19.59 -16.36 -4.66
C LEU A 208 -21.06 -16.03 -4.97
N ALA A 209 -21.92 -16.20 -3.98
CA ALA A 209 -23.32 -15.81 -4.06
C ALA A 209 -23.51 -14.36 -3.58
N PHE A 210 -23.56 -13.42 -4.51
CA PHE A 210 -23.82 -12.01 -4.20
C PHE A 210 -25.31 -11.77 -3.92
N ARG A 211 -25.62 -11.21 -2.76
CA ARG A 211 -26.99 -10.88 -2.32
C ARG A 211 -27.02 -9.46 -1.75
N VAL A 212 -28.08 -8.74 -2.07
CA VAL A 212 -28.39 -7.43 -1.48
C VAL A 212 -29.76 -7.54 -0.81
N PHE A 213 -29.83 -7.19 0.45
CA PHE A 213 -31.06 -7.12 1.21
C PHE A 213 -31.34 -5.66 1.55
N ASN A 214 -32.47 -5.14 1.05
CA ASN A 214 -32.96 -3.83 1.46
C ASN A 214 -33.49 -3.96 2.89
N VAL A 215 -32.97 -3.16 3.79
CA VAL A 215 -33.32 -3.16 5.21
C VAL A 215 -33.81 -1.77 5.63
N SER A 216 -34.80 -1.71 6.49
CA SER A 216 -35.43 -0.45 6.90
C SER A 216 -34.68 0.23 8.06
N ASP A 217 -33.99 -0.55 8.88
CA ASP A 217 -33.41 -0.09 10.14
C ASP A 217 -32.30 -1.00 10.65
N ASP A 218 -31.63 -0.60 11.72
CA ASP A 218 -30.56 -1.36 12.34
C ASP A 218 -31.01 -2.67 13.00
N GLU A 219 -32.28 -2.77 13.45
CA GLU A 219 -32.82 -4.02 14.02
C GLU A 219 -32.91 -5.09 12.94
N ASN A 220 -33.40 -4.73 11.76
CA ASN A 220 -33.42 -5.63 10.60
C ASN A 220 -32.01 -6.01 10.14
N LYS A 221 -31.04 -5.08 10.16
CA LYS A 221 -29.61 -5.42 9.92
C LYS A 221 -29.14 -6.48 10.89
N LEU A 222 -29.42 -6.34 12.19
CA LEU A 222 -29.03 -7.32 13.21
C LEU A 222 -29.63 -8.70 12.99
N LEU A 223 -30.92 -8.74 12.65
CA LEU A 223 -31.61 -9.99 12.35
C LEU A 223 -30.92 -10.72 11.18
N TRP A 224 -30.60 -10.01 10.11
CA TRP A 224 -29.89 -10.59 8.97
C TRP A 224 -28.48 -11.05 9.32
N VAL A 225 -27.69 -10.22 10.04
CA VAL A 225 -26.37 -10.61 10.52
C VAL A 225 -26.43 -11.89 11.34
N HIS A 226 -27.32 -11.95 12.32
CA HIS A 226 -27.49 -13.14 13.17
C HIS A 226 -27.90 -14.37 12.36
N ARG A 227 -28.88 -14.20 11.44
CA ARG A 227 -29.37 -15.30 10.60
C ARG A 227 -28.26 -15.87 9.72
N VAL A 228 -27.50 -15.01 9.02
CA VAL A 228 -26.41 -15.45 8.15
C VAL A 228 -25.29 -16.09 8.97
N ALA A 229 -24.84 -15.44 10.04
CA ALA A 229 -23.74 -15.95 10.88
C ALA A 229 -24.08 -17.28 11.57
N LYS A 230 -25.35 -17.56 11.82
CA LYS A 230 -25.80 -18.82 12.44
C LYS A 230 -26.12 -19.93 11.43
N SER A 231 -26.46 -19.58 10.19
CA SER A 231 -26.82 -20.54 9.15
C SER A 231 -25.63 -21.05 8.33
N MET A 232 -24.48 -20.38 8.42
CA MET A 232 -23.29 -20.72 7.64
C MET A 232 -22.23 -21.37 8.53
N ASP A 233 -21.89 -22.62 8.23
CA ASP A 233 -20.78 -23.30 8.91
C ASP A 233 -19.44 -22.79 8.38
N GLY A 234 -18.65 -22.15 9.24
CA GLY A 234 -17.31 -21.67 8.92
C GLY A 234 -17.04 -20.23 9.35
N LYS A 235 -15.95 -19.69 8.87
CA LYS A 235 -15.48 -18.35 9.23
C LYS A 235 -16.25 -17.26 8.49
N GLY A 236 -16.47 -16.12 9.15
CA GLY A 236 -17.15 -14.97 8.56
C GLY A 236 -16.48 -13.63 8.85
N ILE A 237 -16.65 -12.69 7.94
CA ILE A 237 -16.20 -11.30 8.11
C ILE A 237 -17.42 -10.38 7.94
N ILE A 238 -17.56 -9.41 8.84
CA ILE A 238 -18.62 -8.41 8.76
C ILE A 238 -17.96 -7.03 8.71
N TYR A 239 -18.07 -6.36 7.56
CA TYR A 239 -17.53 -5.04 7.36
C TYR A 239 -18.48 -3.96 7.84
N CYS A 240 -17.98 -3.05 8.67
CA CYS A 240 -18.70 -1.94 9.28
C CYS A 240 -18.02 -0.63 8.98
N GLY A 241 -18.79 0.42 8.74
CA GLY A 241 -18.24 1.75 8.43
C GLY A 241 -17.64 2.51 9.62
N LYS A 242 -17.96 2.11 10.86
CA LYS A 242 -17.49 2.81 12.07
C LYS A 242 -16.90 1.83 13.10
N ARG A 243 -15.83 2.24 13.81
CA ARG A 243 -15.17 1.45 14.87
C ARG A 243 -16.17 1.00 15.94
N ARG A 244 -16.99 1.92 16.45
CA ARG A 244 -17.99 1.64 17.47
C ARG A 244 -19.00 0.56 17.05
N ILE A 245 -19.36 0.50 15.77
CA ILE A 245 -20.26 -0.54 15.25
C ILE A 245 -19.57 -1.91 15.29
N THR A 246 -18.28 -2.01 14.99
CA THR A 246 -17.55 -3.28 15.06
C THR A 246 -17.55 -3.87 16.48
N GLU A 247 -17.30 -3.03 17.49
CA GLU A 247 -17.27 -3.43 18.90
C GLU A 247 -18.65 -3.89 19.39
N TRP A 248 -19.66 -3.06 19.08
CA TRP A 248 -21.05 -3.33 19.46
C TRP A 248 -21.57 -4.61 18.82
N LEU A 249 -21.36 -4.79 17.51
CA LEU A 249 -21.83 -5.93 16.75
C LEU A 249 -21.13 -7.24 17.19
N ALA A 250 -19.83 -7.19 17.45
CA ALA A 250 -19.11 -8.33 18.01
C ALA A 250 -19.65 -8.70 19.41
N GLY A 251 -20.00 -7.70 20.24
CA GLY A 251 -20.64 -7.90 21.52
C GLY A 251 -22.03 -8.58 21.42
N PHE A 252 -22.84 -8.15 20.45
CA PHE A 252 -24.14 -8.76 20.16
C PHE A 252 -24.00 -10.22 19.72
N LEU A 253 -23.09 -10.52 18.80
CA LEU A 253 -22.86 -11.89 18.32
C LEU A 253 -22.35 -12.81 19.43
N ARG A 254 -21.46 -12.34 20.33
CA ARG A 254 -21.01 -13.12 21.49
C ARG A 254 -22.17 -13.49 22.43
N LYS A 255 -23.08 -12.55 22.69
CA LYS A 255 -24.28 -12.81 23.48
C LYS A 255 -25.20 -13.86 22.84
N SER A 256 -25.12 -13.99 21.51
CA SER A 256 -25.85 -15.00 20.73
C SER A 256 -25.09 -16.33 20.59
N GLY A 257 -23.96 -16.51 21.31
CA GLY A 257 -23.17 -17.74 21.31
C GLY A 257 -22.20 -17.89 20.15
N ILE A 258 -21.94 -16.83 19.36
CA ILE A 258 -21.02 -16.84 18.24
C ILE A 258 -19.66 -16.28 18.69
N LEU A 259 -18.55 -16.97 18.39
CA LEU A 259 -17.21 -16.55 18.74
C LEU A 259 -16.78 -15.36 17.84
N ALA A 260 -17.18 -14.16 18.22
CA ALA A 260 -16.95 -12.95 17.44
C ALA A 260 -16.01 -11.97 18.16
N GLN A 261 -15.15 -11.27 17.38
CA GLN A 261 -14.27 -10.22 17.86
C GLN A 261 -14.30 -8.98 16.96
N PRO A 262 -14.13 -7.77 17.50
CA PRO A 262 -13.97 -6.57 16.70
C PRO A 262 -12.54 -6.48 16.14
N PHE A 263 -12.39 -5.75 15.01
CA PHE A 263 -11.09 -5.41 14.46
C PHE A 263 -11.11 -4.02 13.78
N HIS A 264 -10.27 -3.11 14.24
CA HIS A 264 -10.16 -1.76 13.67
C HIS A 264 -8.81 -1.10 14.03
N ALA A 265 -8.45 -0.05 13.31
CA ALA A 265 -7.17 0.64 13.49
C ALA A 265 -6.96 1.27 14.88
N GLY A 266 -8.03 1.50 15.66
CA GLY A 266 -7.94 2.02 17.03
C GLY A 266 -7.52 0.98 18.08
N MET A 267 -7.41 -0.31 17.73
CA MET A 267 -6.94 -1.36 18.63
C MET A 267 -5.42 -1.36 18.71
N SER A 268 -4.88 -1.85 19.85
CA SER A 268 -3.44 -2.06 20.00
C SER A 268 -2.92 -3.08 18.98
N ASN A 269 -1.63 -2.99 18.63
CA ASN A 269 -0.99 -3.96 17.72
C ASN A 269 -1.07 -5.39 18.29
N ILE A 270 -0.99 -5.53 19.62
CA ILE A 270 -1.08 -6.82 20.31
C ILE A 270 -2.47 -7.43 20.14
N ASP A 271 -3.52 -6.63 20.35
CA ASP A 271 -4.90 -7.12 20.24
C ASP A 271 -5.27 -7.43 18.78
N ARG A 272 -4.84 -6.59 17.84
CA ARG A 272 -5.01 -6.88 16.42
C ARG A 272 -4.38 -8.22 16.03
N ARG A 273 -3.14 -8.49 16.48
CA ARG A 273 -2.46 -9.75 16.25
C ARG A 273 -3.22 -10.94 16.84
N LYS A 274 -3.70 -10.82 18.09
CA LYS A 274 -4.50 -11.88 18.74
C LYS A 274 -5.76 -12.21 17.94
N VAL A 275 -6.47 -11.19 17.43
CA VAL A 275 -7.68 -11.40 16.61
C VAL A 275 -7.33 -12.08 15.29
N GLN A 276 -6.26 -11.69 14.62
CA GLN A 276 -5.81 -12.32 13.38
C GLN A 276 -5.43 -13.80 13.60
N GLU A 277 -4.62 -14.09 14.61
CA GLU A 277 -4.23 -15.45 14.96
C GLU A 277 -5.45 -16.32 15.34
N GLY A 278 -6.37 -15.77 16.13
CA GLY A 278 -7.60 -16.46 16.52
C GLY A 278 -8.53 -16.74 15.35
N PHE A 279 -8.59 -15.85 14.36
CA PHE A 279 -9.39 -16.05 13.14
C PHE A 279 -8.78 -17.12 12.21
N ILE A 280 -7.45 -17.19 12.14
CA ILE A 280 -6.74 -18.24 11.37
C ILE A 280 -6.95 -19.61 12.01
N ARG A 281 -7.03 -19.68 13.34
CA ARG A 281 -7.15 -20.92 14.12
C ARG A 281 -8.48 -21.62 13.85
N GLU A 282 -8.43 -22.94 13.57
CA GLU A 282 -9.63 -23.73 13.28
C GLU A 282 -10.31 -24.24 14.56
N GLU A 283 -9.53 -24.63 15.54
CA GLU A 283 -10.02 -25.27 16.78
C GLU A 283 -9.26 -24.76 18.00
N GLY A 284 -9.80 -25.07 19.18
CA GLY A 284 -9.15 -24.83 20.46
C GLY A 284 -9.42 -23.45 21.07
N GLN A 285 -8.74 -23.19 22.18
CA GLN A 285 -8.88 -21.95 22.93
C GLN A 285 -8.40 -20.74 22.11
N GLY A 286 -9.17 -19.65 22.14
CA GLY A 286 -8.89 -18.42 21.39
C GLY A 286 -9.29 -18.48 19.92
N ARG A 287 -10.03 -19.51 19.47
CA ARG A 287 -10.67 -19.55 18.15
C ARG A 287 -11.66 -18.41 18.01
N ILE A 288 -11.69 -17.80 16.84
CA ILE A 288 -12.65 -16.76 16.44
C ILE A 288 -13.31 -17.20 15.14
N ASP A 289 -14.64 -17.18 15.11
CA ASP A 289 -15.40 -17.59 13.92
C ASP A 289 -15.84 -16.40 13.10
N VAL A 290 -16.12 -15.25 13.74
CA VAL A 290 -16.58 -14.05 13.06
C VAL A 290 -15.73 -12.85 13.49
N VAL A 291 -15.27 -12.08 12.50
CA VAL A 291 -14.64 -10.80 12.75
C VAL A 291 -15.53 -9.68 12.28
N CYS A 292 -15.92 -8.78 13.20
CA CYS A 292 -16.60 -7.53 12.87
C CYS A 292 -15.54 -6.44 12.67
N ALA A 293 -15.36 -5.95 11.46
CA ALA A 293 -14.20 -5.16 11.12
C ALA A 293 -14.52 -3.88 10.35
N THR A 294 -13.66 -2.88 10.48
CA THR A 294 -13.54 -1.85 9.45
C THR A 294 -12.68 -2.36 8.28
N ASN A 295 -12.51 -1.56 7.23
CA ASN A 295 -11.62 -1.85 6.10
C ASN A 295 -10.15 -2.17 6.52
N ALA A 296 -9.77 -1.87 7.78
CA ALA A 296 -8.46 -2.25 8.34
C ALA A 296 -8.24 -3.78 8.41
N PHE A 297 -9.32 -4.59 8.46
CA PHE A 297 -9.23 -6.04 8.41
C PHE A 297 -9.34 -6.53 6.99
N GLY A 298 -8.26 -6.50 6.28
CA GLY A 298 -8.35 -6.86 4.87
C GLY A 298 -7.01 -7.21 4.29
N LEU A 299 -6.04 -6.38 4.52
CA LEU A 299 -4.75 -6.49 3.91
C LEU A 299 -3.91 -7.54 4.68
N GLY A 300 -3.50 -8.61 3.99
CA GLY A 300 -2.65 -9.66 4.58
C GLY A 300 -3.38 -10.89 5.14
N ILE A 301 -4.71 -10.95 5.11
CA ILE A 301 -5.42 -12.15 5.59
C ILE A 301 -5.65 -13.13 4.46
N ASP A 302 -4.89 -14.22 4.47
CA ASP A 302 -5.07 -15.34 3.54
C ASP A 302 -5.73 -16.54 4.23
N LYS A 303 -7.02 -16.38 4.56
CA LYS A 303 -7.87 -17.44 5.08
C LYS A 303 -8.72 -18.02 3.95
N GLN A 304 -8.55 -19.31 3.65
CA GLN A 304 -9.17 -19.91 2.49
C GLN A 304 -10.66 -20.22 2.68
N ASN A 305 -11.05 -20.63 3.87
CA ASN A 305 -12.39 -21.12 4.18
C ASN A 305 -13.34 -20.09 4.81
N VAL A 306 -13.24 -18.83 4.39
CA VAL A 306 -14.23 -17.81 4.75
C VAL A 306 -15.54 -18.12 4.00
N ARG A 307 -16.62 -18.41 4.74
CA ARG A 307 -17.91 -18.85 4.16
C ARG A 307 -18.86 -17.70 3.89
N PHE A 308 -18.70 -16.59 4.60
CA PHE A 308 -19.51 -15.41 4.33
C PHE A 308 -18.75 -14.11 4.59
N VAL A 309 -19.10 -13.12 3.78
CA VAL A 309 -18.74 -11.71 4.00
C VAL A 309 -20.03 -10.90 4.01
N ILE A 310 -20.25 -10.14 5.08
CA ILE A 310 -21.40 -9.24 5.21
C ILE A 310 -20.89 -7.80 5.21
N HIS A 311 -21.47 -6.96 4.37
CA HIS A 311 -21.31 -5.52 4.46
C HIS A 311 -22.51 -4.96 5.24
N TYR A 312 -22.25 -4.54 6.49
CA TYR A 312 -23.25 -3.94 7.37
C TYR A 312 -23.65 -2.54 6.91
N ASN A 313 -22.69 -1.80 6.37
CA ASN A 313 -22.88 -0.52 5.69
C ASN A 313 -22.40 -0.65 4.25
N ILE A 314 -23.00 0.15 3.35
CA ILE A 314 -22.57 0.20 1.96
C ILE A 314 -21.12 0.69 1.87
N PRO A 315 -20.21 0.02 1.12
CA PRO A 315 -18.88 0.55 0.85
C PRO A 315 -18.93 1.73 -0.14
N GLY A 316 -17.86 2.51 -0.17
CA GLY A 316 -17.80 3.71 -1.01
C GLY A 316 -17.67 3.44 -2.51
N THR A 317 -17.22 2.25 -2.91
CA THR A 317 -16.98 1.90 -4.31
C THR A 317 -17.24 0.42 -4.59
N VAL A 318 -17.52 0.08 -5.84
CA VAL A 318 -17.68 -1.32 -6.30
C VAL A 318 -16.35 -2.09 -6.17
N GLU A 319 -15.20 -1.42 -6.37
CA GLU A 319 -13.89 -2.01 -6.22
C GLU A 319 -13.62 -2.45 -4.77
N ALA A 320 -13.90 -1.56 -3.80
CA ALA A 320 -13.76 -1.89 -2.38
C ALA A 320 -14.70 -3.04 -2.00
N TYR A 321 -15.96 -2.98 -2.42
CA TYR A 321 -16.92 -4.05 -2.22
C TYR A 321 -16.41 -5.39 -2.77
N TYR A 322 -15.94 -5.40 -4.01
CA TYR A 322 -15.46 -6.62 -4.67
C TYR A 322 -14.19 -7.17 -4.01
N GLN A 323 -13.28 -6.30 -3.62
CA GLN A 323 -12.04 -6.68 -2.92
C GLN A 323 -12.33 -7.31 -1.55
N GLU A 324 -13.28 -6.74 -0.81
CA GLU A 324 -13.71 -7.24 0.50
C GLU A 324 -14.51 -8.53 0.38
N ALA A 325 -15.52 -8.58 -0.51
CA ALA A 325 -16.30 -9.77 -0.81
C ALA A 325 -15.45 -10.93 -1.35
N GLY A 326 -14.41 -10.60 -2.13
CA GLY A 326 -13.47 -11.57 -2.70
C GLY A 326 -12.59 -12.32 -1.69
N ARG A 327 -12.69 -11.98 -0.39
CA ARG A 327 -12.06 -12.76 0.69
C ARG A 327 -12.79 -14.05 0.98
N ALA A 328 -14.07 -14.13 0.62
CA ALA A 328 -14.87 -15.35 0.76
C ALA A 328 -14.46 -16.40 -0.29
N GLY A 329 -14.58 -17.66 0.07
CA GLY A 329 -14.50 -18.79 -0.84
C GLY A 329 -13.19 -18.91 -1.63
N ARG A 330 -12.04 -18.59 -1.06
CA ARG A 330 -10.73 -18.72 -1.73
C ARG A 330 -10.34 -20.16 -2.02
N ASP A 331 -10.94 -21.11 -1.31
CA ASP A 331 -10.82 -22.55 -1.51
C ASP A 331 -11.69 -23.08 -2.68
N GLY A 332 -12.45 -22.20 -3.36
CA GLY A 332 -13.36 -22.58 -4.43
C GLY A 332 -14.74 -23.05 -3.97
N ASN A 333 -14.95 -23.26 -2.67
CA ASN A 333 -16.25 -23.64 -2.14
C ASN A 333 -17.23 -22.48 -2.12
N LEU A 334 -18.53 -22.80 -2.12
CA LEU A 334 -19.60 -21.79 -2.07
C LEU A 334 -19.46 -20.88 -0.85
N ALA A 335 -19.63 -19.60 -1.08
CA ALA A 335 -19.60 -18.59 -0.04
C ALA A 335 -20.60 -17.47 -0.33
N ALA A 336 -21.16 -16.88 0.73
CA ALA A 336 -22.14 -15.80 0.63
C ALA A 336 -21.48 -14.43 0.78
N CYS A 337 -21.81 -13.50 -0.14
CA CYS A 337 -21.43 -12.10 -0.08
C CYS A 337 -22.72 -11.27 0.05
N VAL A 338 -22.97 -10.78 1.25
CA VAL A 338 -24.23 -10.11 1.62
C VAL A 338 -24.00 -8.63 1.83
N LEU A 339 -24.76 -7.79 1.15
CA LEU A 339 -24.86 -6.36 1.41
C LEU A 339 -26.19 -6.07 2.09
N LEU A 340 -26.15 -5.50 3.30
CA LEU A 340 -27.32 -4.99 3.99
C LEU A 340 -27.49 -3.51 3.61
N TYR A 341 -28.32 -3.27 2.60
CA TYR A 341 -28.46 -1.95 2.00
C TYR A 341 -29.57 -1.15 2.69
N GLN A 342 -29.18 0.00 3.19
CA GLN A 342 -30.05 1.04 3.70
C GLN A 342 -29.61 2.36 3.05
N TYR A 343 -30.54 3.11 2.45
CA TYR A 343 -30.19 4.32 1.68
C TYR A 343 -29.51 5.38 2.55
N GLU A 344 -29.86 5.47 3.81
CA GLU A 344 -29.32 6.39 4.80
C GLU A 344 -27.81 6.18 5.04
N ASP A 345 -27.30 4.97 4.76
CA ASP A 345 -25.86 4.69 4.81
C ASP A 345 -25.06 5.52 3.80
N LYS A 346 -25.71 6.08 2.74
CA LYS A 346 -25.08 6.98 1.79
C LYS A 346 -24.47 8.18 2.51
N SER A 347 -25.17 8.74 3.50
CA SER A 347 -24.68 9.89 4.27
C SER A 347 -23.33 9.65 4.94
N LEU A 348 -23.06 8.40 5.33
CA LEU A 348 -21.76 8.02 5.88
C LEU A 348 -20.66 8.07 4.81
N GLN A 349 -20.96 7.64 3.58
CA GLN A 349 -20.01 7.69 2.47
C GLN A 349 -19.79 9.12 1.98
N ASP A 350 -20.84 9.92 1.89
CA ASP A 350 -20.73 11.36 1.60
C ASP A 350 -19.82 12.05 2.63
N TRP A 351 -19.99 11.74 3.92
CA TRP A 351 -19.12 12.27 4.97
C TRP A 351 -17.66 11.80 4.81
N PHE A 352 -17.41 10.55 4.41
CA PHE A 352 -16.04 10.08 4.14
C PHE A 352 -15.42 10.82 2.95
N ILE A 353 -16.20 11.06 1.89
CA ILE A 353 -15.75 11.84 0.73
C ILE A 353 -15.39 13.27 1.17
N ASP A 354 -16.30 13.95 1.83
CA ASP A 354 -16.10 15.34 2.29
C ASP A 354 -14.94 15.47 3.29
N SER A 355 -14.81 14.51 4.21
CA SER A 355 -13.74 14.52 5.22
C SER A 355 -12.36 14.18 4.66
N SER A 356 -12.29 13.55 3.49
CA SER A 356 -11.04 13.13 2.85
C SER A 356 -10.57 14.07 1.74
N LEU A 357 -11.46 14.86 1.15
CA LEU A 357 -11.13 15.82 0.10
C LEU A 357 -10.81 17.19 0.69
N LEU A 358 -9.84 17.87 0.06
CA LEU A 358 -9.53 19.24 0.39
C LEU A 358 -10.35 20.21 -0.46
N SER A 359 -10.77 21.29 0.17
CA SER A 359 -11.16 22.51 -0.57
C SER A 359 -9.90 23.26 -1.03
N ARG A 360 -10.07 24.17 -1.96
CA ARG A 360 -9.00 25.06 -2.39
C ARG A 360 -8.37 25.81 -1.22
N GLN A 361 -9.19 26.37 -0.35
CA GLN A 361 -8.74 27.12 0.82
C GLN A 361 -7.94 26.24 1.80
N GLU A 362 -8.38 24.98 2.00
CA GLU A 362 -7.62 24.03 2.83
C GLU A 362 -6.28 23.68 2.19
N LEU A 363 -6.19 23.55 0.86
CA LEU A 363 -4.94 23.31 0.15
C LEU A 363 -3.98 24.50 0.27
N GLU A 364 -4.47 25.73 0.15
CA GLU A 364 -3.68 26.94 0.38
C GLU A 364 -3.16 26.99 1.81
N THR A 365 -4.00 26.70 2.80
CA THR A 365 -3.58 26.60 4.21
C THR A 365 -2.48 25.55 4.41
N VAL A 366 -2.59 24.37 3.78
CA VAL A 366 -1.53 23.34 3.84
C VAL A 366 -0.24 23.82 3.19
N PHE A 367 -0.35 24.57 2.10
CA PHE A 367 0.81 25.15 1.44
C PHE A 367 1.48 26.22 2.32
N ASP A 368 0.69 27.10 2.95
CA ASP A 368 1.20 28.10 3.88
C ASP A 368 1.94 27.46 5.05
N VAL A 369 1.44 26.35 5.60
CA VAL A 369 2.17 25.58 6.64
C VAL A 369 3.54 25.13 6.16
N VAL A 370 3.68 24.71 4.90
CA VAL A 370 5.00 24.34 4.34
C VAL A 370 5.86 25.59 4.18
N VAL A 371 5.36 26.67 3.60
CA VAL A 371 6.12 27.91 3.34
C VAL A 371 6.62 28.54 4.63
N GLU A 372 5.78 28.60 5.67
CA GLU A 372 6.07 29.21 6.96
C GLU A 372 6.93 28.32 7.88
N SER A 373 7.05 27.03 7.54
CA SER A 373 7.87 26.10 8.33
C SER A 373 9.35 26.49 8.32
N THR A 374 10.05 26.10 9.37
CA THR A 374 11.47 26.40 9.55
C THR A 374 12.30 25.79 8.41
N GLY A 375 13.23 26.56 7.85
CA GLY A 375 14.05 26.08 6.74
C GLY A 375 15.23 26.96 6.38
N VAL A 376 15.95 26.56 5.35
CA VAL A 376 17.10 27.27 4.79
C VAL A 376 17.01 27.26 3.26
N GLY A 377 17.11 28.42 2.65
CA GLY A 377 16.93 28.56 1.20
C GLY A 377 15.52 28.15 0.77
N GLY A 378 15.43 27.31 -0.26
CA GLY A 378 14.15 26.70 -0.74
C GLY A 378 13.63 25.54 0.11
N PHE A 379 14.42 25.02 1.06
CA PHE A 379 14.07 23.86 1.86
C PHE A 379 13.26 24.24 3.10
N ARG A 380 12.31 23.36 3.46
CA ARG A 380 11.43 23.51 4.62
C ARG A 380 11.36 22.21 5.40
N ILE A 381 11.36 22.30 6.73
CA ILE A 381 11.21 21.19 7.67
C ILE A 381 9.86 21.34 8.35
N VAL A 382 8.93 20.44 8.06
CA VAL A 382 7.55 20.43 8.59
C VAL A 382 7.45 19.38 9.68
N THR A 383 7.31 19.80 10.93
CA THR A 383 7.21 18.91 12.09
C THR A 383 5.82 18.30 12.20
N GLU A 384 5.68 17.21 12.98
CA GLU A 384 4.38 16.61 13.26
C GLU A 384 3.43 17.61 13.92
N ASP A 385 3.93 18.44 14.85
CA ASP A 385 3.14 19.50 15.49
C ASP A 385 2.62 20.52 14.46
N SER A 386 3.42 20.87 13.46
CA SER A 386 2.98 21.76 12.36
C SER A 386 1.91 21.11 11.48
N LEU A 387 1.93 19.78 11.34
CA LEU A 387 0.94 19.02 10.57
C LEU A 387 -0.38 18.82 11.33
N GLU A 388 -0.35 18.84 12.67
CA GLU A 388 -1.53 18.70 13.51
C GLU A 388 -2.23 20.02 13.83
N ASN A 389 -1.56 21.15 13.56
CA ASN A 389 -1.97 22.48 13.98
C ASN A 389 -2.67 23.40 12.93
N PRO A 390 -2.84 23.06 11.63
CA PRO A 390 -3.69 23.93 10.81
C PRO A 390 -5.12 23.90 11.37
N PRO A 391 -5.68 25.04 11.74
CA PRO A 391 -7.00 25.08 12.36
C PRO A 391 -8.04 24.48 11.40
N ASN A 392 -8.80 23.52 11.90
CA ASN A 392 -9.91 22.85 11.22
C ASN A 392 -9.53 21.89 10.07
N ILE A 393 -8.26 21.53 9.88
CA ILE A 393 -7.84 20.55 8.86
C ILE A 393 -7.33 19.29 9.55
N SER A 394 -7.92 18.13 9.22
CA SER A 394 -7.46 16.85 9.77
C SER A 394 -6.06 16.46 9.24
N SER A 395 -5.26 15.75 10.03
CA SER A 395 -3.93 15.27 9.62
C SER A 395 -3.97 14.42 8.33
N HIS A 396 -5.09 13.73 8.06
CA HIS A 396 -5.30 13.02 6.80
C HIS A 396 -5.39 13.98 5.60
N LYS A 397 -6.18 15.05 5.72
CA LYS A 397 -6.30 16.09 4.69
C LYS A 397 -4.97 16.80 4.45
N VAL A 398 -4.22 17.11 5.53
CA VAL A 398 -2.89 17.72 5.40
C VAL A 398 -1.96 16.84 4.56
N ARG A 399 -1.89 15.54 4.85
CA ARG A 399 -1.05 14.61 4.07
C ARG A 399 -1.51 14.50 2.61
N MET A 400 -2.82 14.52 2.36
CA MET A 400 -3.36 14.55 1.00
C MET A 400 -2.98 15.85 0.28
N GLY A 401 -3.10 17.00 0.94
CA GLY A 401 -2.70 18.30 0.39
C GLY A 401 -1.22 18.34 -0.01
N LEU A 402 -0.34 17.85 0.86
CA LEU A 402 1.08 17.72 0.57
C LEU A 402 1.33 16.87 -0.68
N SER A 403 0.57 15.78 -0.86
CA SER A 403 0.69 14.92 -2.04
C SER A 403 0.20 15.61 -3.32
N VAL A 404 -0.87 16.40 -3.22
CA VAL A 404 -1.36 17.21 -4.35
C VAL A 404 -0.33 18.26 -4.74
N LEU A 405 0.24 18.97 -3.77
CA LEU A 405 1.27 19.98 -4.00
C LEU A 405 2.54 19.39 -4.63
N GLU A 406 2.98 18.21 -4.18
CA GLU A 406 4.14 17.49 -4.76
C GLU A 406 3.85 17.11 -6.22
N ARG A 407 2.70 16.48 -6.48
CA ARG A 407 2.32 16.05 -7.84
C ARG A 407 2.20 17.21 -8.83
N LYS A 408 1.69 18.35 -8.37
CA LYS A 408 1.53 19.55 -9.20
C LYS A 408 2.82 20.37 -9.33
N GLY A 409 3.90 19.94 -8.70
CA GLY A 409 5.22 20.56 -8.81
C GLY A 409 5.34 21.88 -8.04
N PHE A 410 4.56 22.10 -6.99
CA PHE A 410 4.73 23.22 -6.08
C PHE A 410 5.83 22.95 -5.04
N VAL A 411 5.92 21.69 -4.62
CA VAL A 411 6.95 21.22 -3.68
C VAL A 411 7.57 19.91 -4.19
N HIS A 412 8.80 19.64 -3.76
CA HIS A 412 9.40 18.32 -3.88
C HIS A 412 9.67 17.76 -2.48
N ARG A 413 9.19 16.54 -2.20
CA ARG A 413 9.37 15.87 -0.92
C ARG A 413 10.65 15.05 -0.91
N TYR A 414 11.45 15.27 0.11
CA TYR A 414 12.64 14.49 0.43
C TYR A 414 12.33 13.36 1.42
N PRO A 415 13.31 12.47 1.73
CA PRO A 415 13.18 11.54 2.85
C PRO A 415 12.83 12.28 4.15
N ASP A 416 12.10 11.61 5.04
CA ASP A 416 11.80 12.16 6.36
C ASP A 416 13.12 12.41 7.13
N VAL A 417 13.19 13.51 7.84
CA VAL A 417 14.38 13.94 8.58
C VAL A 417 14.10 14.00 10.07
N TRP A 418 15.16 14.17 10.86
CA TRP A 418 15.06 14.51 12.28
C TRP A 418 15.45 15.99 12.45
N THR A 419 14.77 16.70 13.34
CA THR A 419 15.11 18.09 13.69
C THR A 419 16.40 18.18 14.49
N GLY A 420 16.67 17.16 15.31
CA GLY A 420 17.92 16.95 16.05
C GLY A 420 18.53 15.60 15.72
N ILE A 421 19.84 15.54 15.65
CA ILE A 421 20.61 14.31 15.41
C ILE A 421 21.77 14.20 16.39
N SER A 422 22.03 12.99 16.86
CA SER A 422 23.26 12.61 17.57
C SER A 422 24.03 11.64 16.68
N VAL A 423 25.23 12.04 16.28
CA VAL A 423 26.05 11.31 15.31
C VAL A 423 27.23 10.67 16.01
N HIS A 424 27.42 9.37 15.79
CA HIS A 424 28.60 8.63 16.20
C HIS A 424 29.41 8.23 14.97
N VAL A 425 30.68 8.57 14.94
CA VAL A 425 31.58 8.25 13.83
C VAL A 425 32.14 6.83 14.02
N GLU A 426 31.82 5.92 13.11
CA GLU A 426 32.29 4.53 13.11
C GLU A 426 33.55 4.38 12.28
N ASN A 427 33.63 5.07 11.14
CA ASN A 427 34.75 5.07 10.23
C ASN A 427 34.98 6.46 9.63
N ALA A 428 36.10 7.08 9.98
CA ALA A 428 36.44 8.44 9.57
C ALA A 428 37.13 8.54 8.19
N GLN A 429 36.88 7.61 7.26
CA GLN A 429 37.44 7.68 5.90
C GLN A 429 36.50 8.45 4.97
N PRO A 430 36.80 9.70 4.59
CA PRO A 430 35.97 10.46 3.68
C PRO A 430 36.05 9.89 2.26
N GLN A 431 34.96 9.93 1.52
CA GLN A 431 34.89 9.56 0.10
C GLN A 431 34.83 10.78 -0.82
N ASP A 432 34.41 11.93 -0.27
CA ASP A 432 34.34 13.20 -0.97
C ASP A 432 34.59 14.38 -0.01
N SER A 433 34.59 15.61 -0.54
CA SER A 433 34.84 16.83 0.23
C SER A 433 33.76 17.16 1.26
N LEU A 434 32.52 16.73 1.01
CA LEU A 434 31.42 16.94 1.94
C LEU A 434 31.48 15.94 3.12
N ASP A 435 31.88 14.70 2.87
CA ASP A 435 32.23 13.73 3.92
C ASP A 435 33.31 14.31 4.86
N GLU A 436 34.39 14.82 4.27
CA GLU A 436 35.50 15.44 5.03
C GLU A 436 35.01 16.59 5.92
N THR A 437 34.17 17.46 5.37
CA THR A 437 33.58 18.58 6.10
C THR A 437 32.69 18.10 7.26
N LEU A 438 31.78 17.16 7.00
CA LEU A 438 30.88 16.66 8.01
C LEU A 438 31.59 15.86 9.10
N LEU A 439 32.57 15.02 8.76
CA LEU A 439 33.40 14.29 9.74
C LEU A 439 34.19 15.25 10.63
N ALA A 440 34.72 16.34 10.07
CA ALA A 440 35.39 17.37 10.86
C ALA A 440 34.46 18.08 11.84
N LEU A 441 33.19 18.31 11.47
CA LEU A 441 32.18 18.88 12.35
C LEU A 441 31.75 17.88 13.44
N PHE A 442 31.61 16.61 13.11
CA PHE A 442 31.25 15.55 14.07
C PHE A 442 32.35 15.27 15.08
N ALA A 443 33.62 15.50 14.71
CA ALA A 443 34.75 15.45 15.65
C ALA A 443 34.72 16.57 16.70
N GLN A 444 34.02 17.68 16.43
CA GLN A 444 33.89 18.79 17.39
C GLN A 444 32.75 18.60 18.38
N GLN A 445 31.62 18.04 17.91
CA GLN A 445 30.45 17.71 18.75
C GLN A 445 29.62 16.62 18.09
N SER A 446 28.93 15.81 18.92
CA SER A 446 28.05 14.71 18.45
C SER A 446 26.64 15.17 18.15
N ASP A 447 26.14 16.17 18.89
CA ASP A 447 24.72 16.55 18.85
C ASP A 447 24.52 17.82 18.02
N TRP A 448 23.67 17.69 17.01
CA TRP A 448 23.38 18.75 16.07
C TRP A 448 21.87 18.96 15.87
N SER A 449 21.46 20.21 15.78
CA SER A 449 20.23 20.50 15.04
C SER A 449 20.56 20.47 13.56
N LEU A 450 19.71 19.86 12.75
CA LEU A 450 19.95 19.70 11.32
C LEU A 450 20.23 21.04 10.62
N LEU A 451 19.50 22.10 10.99
CA LEU A 451 19.72 23.44 10.45
C LEU A 451 21.08 24.05 10.85
N LYS A 452 21.54 23.85 12.09
CA LYS A 452 22.86 24.31 12.52
C LYS A 452 23.97 23.58 11.78
N LEU A 453 23.81 22.27 11.58
CA LEU A 453 24.77 21.48 10.80
C LEU A 453 24.86 21.99 9.35
N THR A 454 23.71 22.26 8.71
CA THR A 454 23.63 22.84 7.37
C THR A 454 24.38 24.18 7.26
N HIS A 455 24.16 25.06 8.23
CA HIS A 455 24.91 26.35 8.28
C HIS A 455 26.39 26.14 8.49
N ALA A 456 26.79 25.23 9.39
CA ALA A 456 28.21 24.98 9.67
C ALA A 456 28.93 24.33 8.48
N ALA A 457 28.25 23.45 7.75
CA ALA A 457 28.77 22.81 6.53
C ALA A 457 28.79 23.77 5.32
N ASN A 458 28.04 24.87 5.37
CA ASN A 458 27.86 25.84 4.27
C ASN A 458 27.43 25.18 2.94
N VAL A 459 26.50 24.21 3.03
CA VAL A 459 25.99 23.44 1.91
C VAL A 459 24.44 23.41 1.99
N PRO A 460 23.72 23.34 0.87
CA PRO A 460 22.26 23.25 0.89
C PRO A 460 21.74 22.10 1.77
N LEU A 461 20.63 22.34 2.48
CA LEU A 461 20.04 21.37 3.41
C LEU A 461 19.79 20.00 2.76
N GLY A 462 19.29 20.00 1.51
CA GLY A 462 19.05 18.77 0.76
C GLY A 462 20.30 17.92 0.55
N GLU A 463 21.43 18.57 0.28
CA GLU A 463 22.73 17.89 0.09
C GLU A 463 23.24 17.33 1.42
N VAL A 464 23.14 18.11 2.52
CA VAL A 464 23.52 17.62 3.86
C VAL A 464 22.71 16.40 4.25
N VAL A 465 21.39 16.43 4.06
CA VAL A 465 20.51 15.31 4.37
C VAL A 465 20.87 14.08 3.54
N GLN A 466 21.05 14.23 2.24
CA GLN A 466 21.44 13.12 1.37
C GLN A 466 22.80 12.54 1.77
N GLN A 467 23.78 13.41 2.10
CA GLN A 467 25.10 12.97 2.52
C GLN A 467 25.06 12.21 3.86
N LEU A 468 24.26 12.67 4.82
CA LEU A 468 24.06 11.95 6.08
C LEU A 468 23.52 10.54 5.85
N TYR A 469 22.50 10.37 5.00
CA TYR A 469 21.99 9.06 4.63
C TYR A 469 23.04 8.20 3.91
N ASP A 470 23.84 8.81 3.02
CA ASP A 470 24.90 8.11 2.30
C ASP A 470 26.04 7.67 3.25
N MET A 471 26.43 8.51 4.22
CA MET A 471 27.44 8.19 5.23
C MET A 471 26.96 7.08 6.19
N GLU A 472 25.71 7.16 6.65
CA GLU A 472 25.11 6.12 7.49
C GLU A 472 25.02 4.80 6.71
N PHE A 473 24.57 4.86 5.46
CA PHE A 473 24.49 3.70 4.57
C PHE A 473 25.86 3.04 4.31
N ARG A 474 26.94 3.83 4.23
CA ARG A 474 28.31 3.32 4.08
C ARG A 474 28.93 2.82 5.40
N GLY A 475 28.21 2.95 6.51
CA GLY A 475 28.71 2.61 7.84
C GLY A 475 29.84 3.55 8.33
N GLN A 476 29.90 4.79 7.83
CA GLN A 476 30.84 5.78 8.29
C GLN A 476 30.37 6.44 9.60
N VAL A 477 29.07 6.61 9.73
CA VAL A 477 28.41 7.15 10.92
C VAL A 477 27.20 6.30 11.31
N SER A 478 26.83 6.35 12.58
CA SER A 478 25.51 5.94 13.06
C SER A 478 24.77 7.15 13.61
N ILE A 479 23.50 7.28 13.21
CA ILE A 479 22.68 8.47 13.51
C ILE A 479 21.52 8.09 14.41
N ARG A 480 21.40 8.77 15.55
CA ARG A 480 20.21 8.73 16.40
C ARG A 480 19.46 10.04 16.20
N GLY A 481 18.24 9.96 15.73
CA GLY A 481 17.42 11.13 15.47
C GLY A 481 16.41 11.41 16.57
N ASP A 482 16.13 12.69 16.80
CA ASP A 482 15.08 13.19 17.66
C ASP A 482 14.18 14.16 16.89
N GLY A 483 12.87 14.12 17.14
CA GLY A 483 11.91 14.99 16.46
C GLY A 483 11.78 14.70 14.96
N ARG A 484 11.08 13.62 14.58
CA ARG A 484 10.81 13.27 13.17
C ARG A 484 10.03 14.37 12.47
N ALA A 485 10.44 14.74 11.26
CA ALA A 485 9.84 15.78 10.45
C ALA A 485 9.87 15.45 8.95
N LEU A 486 8.96 16.05 8.19
CA LEU A 486 8.96 15.98 6.74
C LEU A 486 9.84 17.09 6.17
N MET A 487 10.58 16.80 5.09
CA MET A 487 11.38 17.79 4.41
C MET A 487 10.85 18.02 3.00
N PHE A 488 10.69 19.29 2.65
CA PHE A 488 10.24 19.74 1.34
C PHE A 488 11.20 20.80 0.78
N GLU A 489 11.31 20.81 -0.54
CA GLU A 489 11.90 21.90 -1.30
C GLU A 489 10.77 22.64 -2.03
N LEU A 490 10.73 23.96 -1.87
CA LEU A 490 9.82 24.83 -2.62
C LEU A 490 10.33 24.97 -4.05
N LEU A 491 9.51 24.61 -5.04
CA LEU A 491 9.89 24.73 -6.44
C LEU A 491 9.51 26.09 -7.01
N SER A 492 10.07 26.46 -8.17
CA SER A 492 9.87 27.77 -8.81
C SER A 492 8.39 28.12 -9.12
N ASN A 493 7.52 27.11 -9.15
CA ASN A 493 6.08 27.30 -9.34
C ASN A 493 5.33 27.62 -8.03
N SER A 494 6.00 27.59 -6.88
CA SER A 494 5.38 27.77 -5.56
C SER A 494 4.70 29.13 -5.38
N GLU A 495 5.21 30.18 -6.00
CA GLU A 495 4.61 31.54 -5.93
C GLU A 495 3.28 31.66 -6.71
N LYS A 496 2.95 30.66 -7.54
CA LYS A 496 1.79 30.69 -8.44
C LYS A 496 0.58 29.89 -7.95
N LEU A 497 0.59 29.35 -6.74
CA LEU A 497 -0.56 28.56 -6.26
C LEU A 497 -1.85 29.39 -6.27
N SER A 498 -1.81 30.63 -5.82
CA SER A 498 -2.96 31.53 -5.83
C SER A 498 -3.46 31.91 -7.24
N GLU A 499 -2.60 31.83 -8.25
CA GLU A 499 -2.91 32.12 -9.65
C GLU A 499 -3.39 30.88 -10.42
N THR A 500 -3.23 29.68 -9.86
CA THR A 500 -3.56 28.41 -10.51
C THR A 500 -5.06 28.17 -10.41
N THR A 501 -5.71 27.77 -11.50
CA THR A 501 -7.15 27.47 -11.51
C THR A 501 -7.44 26.14 -10.82
N ASP A 502 -8.68 25.97 -10.31
CA ASP A 502 -9.13 24.72 -9.68
C ASP A 502 -9.07 23.54 -10.66
N ASP A 503 -9.40 23.76 -11.93
CA ASP A 503 -9.28 22.77 -13.01
C ASP A 503 -7.84 22.25 -13.15
N THR A 504 -6.84 23.13 -13.04
CA THR A 504 -5.43 22.77 -13.12
C THR A 504 -4.99 21.94 -11.91
N ILE A 505 -5.54 22.22 -10.72
CA ILE A 505 -5.26 21.47 -9.51
C ILE A 505 -5.99 20.12 -9.51
N GLY A 506 -7.17 20.06 -10.10
CA GLY A 506 -7.95 18.83 -10.29
C GLY A 506 -8.66 18.34 -9.03
N LEU A 507 -8.96 19.22 -8.07
CA LEU A 507 -9.68 18.86 -6.84
C LEU A 507 -11.15 18.52 -7.13
N GLU A 508 -11.81 19.28 -8.01
CA GLU A 508 -13.17 19.00 -8.45
C GLU A 508 -13.26 17.67 -9.20
N ALA A 509 -12.35 17.41 -10.15
CA ALA A 509 -12.31 16.17 -10.88
C ALA A 509 -12.14 14.95 -9.95
N LEU A 510 -11.35 15.10 -8.87
CA LEU A 510 -11.19 14.05 -7.87
C LEU A 510 -12.49 13.83 -7.08
N ARG A 511 -13.23 14.90 -6.76
CA ARG A 511 -14.54 14.82 -6.12
C ARG A 511 -15.55 14.11 -7.02
N ASP A 512 -15.68 14.56 -8.27
CA ASP A 512 -16.59 13.98 -9.25
C ASP A 512 -16.34 12.50 -9.49
N SER A 513 -15.07 12.09 -9.51
CA SER A 513 -14.69 10.68 -9.62
C SER A 513 -15.18 9.87 -8.41
N ARG A 514 -14.98 10.37 -7.17
CA ARG A 514 -15.46 9.69 -5.96
C ARG A 514 -16.97 9.60 -5.89
N ASP A 515 -17.66 10.69 -6.24
CA ASP A 515 -19.11 10.73 -6.30
C ASP A 515 -19.67 9.78 -7.38
N SER A 516 -19.00 9.68 -8.54
CA SER A 516 -19.34 8.73 -9.61
C SER A 516 -19.20 7.29 -9.15
N LYS A 517 -18.12 6.96 -8.44
CA LYS A 517 -17.90 5.61 -7.89
C LYS A 517 -18.93 5.24 -6.82
N LEU A 518 -19.27 6.18 -5.95
CA LEU A 518 -20.34 5.96 -4.98
C LEU A 518 -21.69 5.75 -5.68
N ARG A 519 -22.01 6.53 -6.73
CA ARG A 519 -23.22 6.30 -7.56
C ARG A 519 -23.22 4.90 -8.16
N SER A 520 -22.11 4.46 -8.75
CA SER A 520 -22.01 3.09 -9.28
C SER A 520 -22.24 2.01 -8.20
N MET A 521 -21.81 2.25 -6.97
CA MET A 521 -22.06 1.33 -5.85
C MET A 521 -23.56 1.35 -5.42
N LEU A 522 -24.21 2.52 -5.46
CA LEU A 522 -25.66 2.63 -5.23
C LEU A 522 -26.44 1.93 -6.33
N ASP A 523 -26.04 2.09 -7.60
CA ASP A 523 -26.65 1.40 -8.74
C ASP A 523 -26.51 -0.12 -8.61
N TYR A 524 -25.32 -0.60 -8.16
CA TYR A 524 -25.14 -2.00 -7.81
C TYR A 524 -26.11 -2.47 -6.72
N ALA A 525 -26.32 -1.65 -5.68
CA ALA A 525 -27.25 -1.99 -4.61
C ALA A 525 -28.72 -1.98 -5.07
N ALA A 526 -29.08 -1.12 -5.99
CA ALA A 526 -30.45 -0.94 -6.46
C ALA A 526 -30.84 -1.83 -7.64
N THR A 527 -29.87 -2.33 -8.45
CA THR A 527 -30.19 -3.09 -9.67
C THR A 527 -31.01 -4.36 -9.39
N ASN A 528 -31.91 -4.71 -10.30
CA ASN A 528 -32.61 -6.00 -10.33
C ASN A 528 -31.89 -7.06 -11.16
N ASP A 529 -30.83 -6.68 -11.88
CA ASP A 529 -30.02 -7.58 -12.69
C ASP A 529 -29.16 -8.53 -11.85
N CYS A 530 -28.55 -9.49 -12.51
CA CYS A 530 -27.59 -10.38 -11.87
C CYS A 530 -26.39 -9.58 -11.32
N ARG A 531 -26.17 -9.60 -10.01
CA ARG A 531 -25.11 -8.88 -9.29
C ARG A 531 -23.71 -9.23 -9.82
N ALA A 532 -23.46 -10.51 -10.13
CA ALA A 532 -22.19 -10.94 -10.70
C ALA A 532 -21.95 -10.33 -12.09
N MET A 533 -22.99 -10.22 -12.91
CA MET A 533 -22.93 -9.59 -14.24
C MET A 533 -22.68 -8.08 -14.13
N PHE A 534 -23.28 -7.41 -13.13
CA PHE A 534 -23.03 -6.00 -12.88
C PHE A 534 -21.53 -5.76 -12.59
N ILE A 535 -20.96 -6.55 -11.67
CA ILE A 535 -19.53 -6.47 -11.32
C ILE A 535 -18.66 -6.73 -12.56
N GLN A 536 -19.00 -7.74 -13.38
CA GLN A 536 -18.25 -8.03 -14.60
C GLN A 536 -18.28 -6.90 -15.65
N ARG A 537 -19.37 -6.17 -15.74
CA ARG A 537 -19.50 -5.02 -16.65
C ARG A 537 -18.79 -3.77 -16.13
N TYR A 538 -18.67 -3.66 -14.81
CA TYR A 538 -18.01 -2.53 -14.17
C TYR A 538 -16.49 -2.57 -14.36
N PHE A 539 -15.87 -3.75 -14.30
CA PHE A 539 -14.43 -3.97 -14.51
C PHE A 539 -14.08 -4.35 -15.96
#